data_c7b00957e26e426486c838af6e566d6c
#
_entry.id   c7b00957e26e426486c838af6e566d6c
#
_cell.length_a   1.000
_cell.length_b   1.000
_cell.length_c   1.000
_cell.angle_alpha   90.00
_cell.angle_beta   90.00
_cell.angle_gamma   90.00
#
_symmetry.space_group_name_H-M   'P 1'
#
loop_
_entity.id
_entity.type
_entity.pdbx_description
1 polymer ?
#
loop_
_entity_poly.entity_id
_entity_poly.type
_entity_poly.pdbx_seq_one_letter_code
_entity_poly.pdbx_strand_id
1 'polypeptide(L)'
;MDFATLTLGRKPNRFLMAPAGLCQQAQPHAESPVFKVPAAVLMQHLLDLVRSEDRVSITEVSENSLRAKFVARSRIFRFPDVIDVQILPLDDATSTLAVFARARYGVRDFGVNRARIEDWIARLRSRVG
;
A
#
# COMPACT_ATOMS: atom_id res chain seq x y z
N MET A 1 -8.07 3.38 -8.37
CA MET A 1 -8.83 3.11 -7.14
C MET A 1 -9.09 4.40 -6.39
N ASP A 2 -10.27 4.59 -5.90
CA ASP A 2 -10.63 5.73 -5.06
C ASP A 2 -10.80 5.27 -3.61
N PHE A 3 -9.88 5.67 -2.74
CA PHE A 3 -9.91 5.27 -1.33
C PHE A 3 -11.10 5.88 -0.57
N ALA A 4 -11.59 7.06 -0.99
CA ALA A 4 -12.71 7.69 -0.30
C ALA A 4 -14.01 6.88 -0.43
N THR A 5 -14.20 6.20 -1.55
CA THR A 5 -15.41 5.42 -1.83
C THR A 5 -15.21 3.91 -1.71
N LEU A 6 -13.99 3.48 -1.41
CA LEU A 6 -13.65 2.07 -1.26
C LEU A 6 -14.52 1.38 -0.22
N THR A 7 -15.02 0.19 -0.56
CA THR A 7 -15.68 -0.71 0.38
C THR A 7 -14.87 -1.99 0.49
N LEU A 8 -14.72 -2.53 1.72
CA LEU A 8 -13.87 -3.69 1.94
C LEU A 8 -14.51 -5.02 1.54
N GLY A 9 -15.83 -5.11 1.60
CA GLY A 9 -16.50 -6.39 1.41
C GLY A 9 -16.25 -7.34 2.57
N ARG A 10 -16.51 -8.64 2.34
CA ARG A 10 -16.46 -9.68 3.40
C ARG A 10 -15.33 -10.69 3.23
N LYS A 11 -14.48 -10.54 2.21
CA LYS A 11 -13.38 -11.50 1.99
C LYS A 11 -12.28 -11.30 3.03
N PRO A 12 -11.70 -12.39 3.57
CA PRO A 12 -10.76 -12.28 4.69
C PRO A 12 -9.37 -11.80 4.32
N ASN A 13 -8.99 -11.84 3.05
CA ASN A 13 -7.62 -11.58 2.58
C ASN A 13 -7.39 -10.12 2.23
N ARG A 14 -7.78 -9.20 3.12
CA ARG A 14 -7.72 -7.77 2.84
C ARG A 14 -7.06 -7.02 3.97
N PHE A 15 -6.21 -6.08 3.62
CA PHE A 15 -5.62 -5.16 4.58
C PHE A 15 -5.62 -3.75 4.02
N LEU A 16 -6.23 -2.85 4.76
CA LEU A 16 -6.30 -1.42 4.42
C LEU A 16 -5.58 -0.62 5.49
N MET A 17 -4.60 0.16 5.07
CA MET A 17 -3.93 1.17 5.90
C MET A 17 -4.18 2.53 5.26
N ALA A 18 -4.68 3.49 6.03
CA ALA A 18 -5.00 4.81 5.52
C ALA A 18 -4.95 5.85 6.64
N PRO A 19 -4.73 7.12 6.30
CA PRO A 19 -4.84 8.18 7.30
C PRO A 19 -6.29 8.37 7.73
N ALA A 20 -6.46 8.89 8.94
CA ALA A 20 -7.78 9.16 9.50
C ALA A 20 -8.57 10.10 8.57
N GLY A 21 -9.84 9.77 8.33
CA GLY A 21 -10.76 10.60 7.56
C GLY A 21 -10.69 10.44 6.05
N LEU A 22 -9.72 9.74 5.50
CA LEU A 22 -9.65 9.55 4.06
C LEU A 22 -10.75 8.63 3.54
N CYS A 23 -10.91 7.47 4.17
CA CYS A 23 -11.91 6.49 3.76
C CYS A 23 -13.25 6.82 4.40
N GLN A 24 -14.28 7.03 3.56
CA GLN A 24 -15.60 7.39 4.03
C GLN A 24 -16.53 6.19 4.16
N GLN A 25 -16.26 5.13 3.40
CA GLN A 25 -17.09 3.94 3.34
C GLN A 25 -16.46 2.71 4.00
N ALA A 26 -15.18 2.76 4.32
CA ALA A 26 -14.45 1.65 4.90
C ALA A 26 -13.76 2.08 6.18
N GLN A 27 -13.65 1.14 7.13
CA GLN A 27 -12.86 1.34 8.34
C GLN A 27 -11.48 0.75 8.09
N PRO A 28 -10.41 1.56 8.06
CA PRO A 28 -9.06 1.02 7.90
C PRO A 28 -8.69 0.07 9.04
N HIS A 29 -7.92 -0.96 8.69
CA HIS A 29 -7.38 -1.90 9.69
C HIS A 29 -6.25 -1.26 10.51
N ALA A 30 -5.58 -0.26 9.94
CA ALA A 30 -4.52 0.47 10.61
C ALA A 30 -4.46 1.90 10.07
N GLU A 31 -3.99 2.82 10.90
CA GLU A 31 -3.73 4.19 10.49
C GLU A 31 -2.31 4.28 9.94
N SER A 32 -2.16 4.97 8.78
CA SER A 32 -0.85 5.14 8.18
C SER A 32 -0.03 6.20 8.91
N PRO A 33 1.31 6.03 8.97
CA PRO A 33 2.17 6.99 9.63
C PRO A 33 2.43 8.22 8.77
N VAL A 34 2.92 9.27 9.40
CA VAL A 34 3.45 10.45 8.72
C VAL A 34 4.93 10.22 8.41
N PHE A 35 5.33 10.53 7.19
CA PHE A 35 6.74 10.47 6.75
C PHE A 35 7.27 11.88 6.61
N LYS A 36 8.49 12.11 7.09
CA LYS A 36 9.12 13.45 7.10
C LYS A 36 9.86 13.75 5.81
N VAL A 37 9.22 13.49 4.69
CA VAL A 37 9.72 13.78 3.35
C VAL A 37 8.57 14.25 2.47
N PRO A 38 8.86 15.01 1.41
CA PRO A 38 7.84 15.35 0.41
C PRO A 38 7.23 14.11 -0.25
N ALA A 39 6.01 14.24 -0.72
CA ALA A 39 5.28 13.12 -1.33
C ALA A 39 6.05 12.50 -2.50
N ALA A 40 6.65 13.30 -3.36
CA ALA A 40 7.43 12.79 -4.50
C ALA A 40 8.63 11.96 -4.04
N VAL A 41 9.28 12.35 -2.96
CA VAL A 41 10.41 11.62 -2.38
C VAL A 41 9.93 10.29 -1.79
N LEU A 42 8.81 10.30 -1.08
CA LEU A 42 8.22 9.07 -0.54
C LEU A 42 7.88 8.09 -1.66
N MET A 43 7.32 8.57 -2.77
CA MET A 43 7.01 7.74 -3.93
C MET A 43 8.25 7.06 -4.47
N GLN A 44 9.37 7.78 -4.61
CA GLN A 44 10.61 7.20 -5.11
C GLN A 44 11.14 6.12 -4.18
N HIS A 45 11.13 6.35 -2.88
CA HIS A 45 11.55 5.35 -1.91
C HIS A 45 10.66 4.10 -1.97
N LEU A 46 9.35 4.28 -2.12
CA LEU A 46 8.43 3.16 -2.25
C LEU A 46 8.73 2.34 -3.51
N LEU A 47 8.91 2.99 -4.64
CA LEU A 47 9.22 2.30 -5.90
C LEU A 47 10.55 1.55 -5.82
N ASP A 48 11.56 2.16 -5.23
CA ASP A 48 12.86 1.51 -5.05
C ASP A 48 12.75 0.27 -4.16
N LEU A 49 11.99 0.37 -3.08
CA LEU A 49 11.74 -0.76 -2.19
C LEU A 49 11.05 -1.90 -2.93
N VAL A 50 9.99 -1.59 -3.67
CA VAL A 50 9.20 -2.60 -4.38
C VAL A 50 10.03 -3.27 -5.47
N ARG A 51 10.88 -2.52 -6.17
CA ARG A 51 11.78 -3.07 -7.21
C ARG A 51 12.78 -4.06 -6.63
N SER A 52 13.09 -3.96 -5.35
CA SER A 52 14.01 -4.88 -4.67
C SER A 52 13.32 -6.16 -4.17
N GLU A 53 12.01 -6.21 -4.23
CA GLU A 53 11.24 -7.35 -3.73
C GLU A 53 11.12 -8.46 -4.76
N ASP A 54 11.36 -9.69 -4.33
CA ASP A 54 11.11 -10.87 -5.15
C ASP A 54 9.61 -11.07 -5.34
N ARG A 55 9.23 -11.50 -6.53
CA ARG A 55 7.86 -11.87 -6.88
C ARG A 55 6.86 -10.72 -6.76
N VAL A 56 7.34 -9.49 -6.82
CA VAL A 56 6.48 -8.29 -6.86
C VAL A 56 6.74 -7.56 -8.17
N SER A 57 5.66 -7.25 -8.89
CA SER A 57 5.71 -6.51 -10.14
C SER A 57 5.00 -5.18 -9.99
N ILE A 58 5.57 -4.15 -10.58
CA ILE A 58 4.91 -2.85 -10.69
C ILE A 58 4.06 -2.87 -11.95
N THR A 59 2.74 -2.81 -11.81
CA THR A 59 1.83 -2.89 -12.95
C THR A 59 1.35 -1.54 -13.43
N GLU A 60 1.26 -0.56 -12.54
CA GLU A 60 0.86 0.79 -12.88
C GLU A 60 1.58 1.79 -11.99
N VAL A 61 2.04 2.89 -12.56
CA VAL A 61 2.60 4.03 -11.83
C VAL A 61 2.12 5.31 -12.49
N SER A 62 1.59 6.21 -11.67
CA SER A 62 1.31 7.59 -12.10
C SER A 62 1.99 8.53 -11.12
N GLU A 63 3.11 9.10 -11.52
CA GLU A 63 3.85 10.02 -10.67
C GLU A 63 3.08 11.33 -10.46
N ASN A 64 2.35 11.78 -11.47
CA ASN A 64 1.53 13.00 -11.35
C ASN A 64 0.40 12.85 -10.35
N SER A 65 -0.22 11.67 -10.29
CA SER A 65 -1.30 11.38 -9.35
C SER A 65 -0.80 10.76 -8.05
N LEU A 66 0.50 10.47 -7.95
CA LEU A 66 1.12 9.81 -6.80
C LEU A 66 0.46 8.47 -6.49
N ARG A 67 0.14 7.71 -7.52
CA ARG A 67 -0.51 6.40 -7.41
C ARG A 67 0.33 5.31 -8.02
N ALA A 68 0.26 4.12 -7.43
CA ALA A 68 0.93 2.94 -7.96
C ALA A 68 0.09 1.70 -7.68
N LYS A 69 0.25 0.70 -8.53
CA LYS A 69 -0.36 -0.61 -8.34
C LYS A 69 0.73 -1.66 -8.50
N PHE A 70 0.74 -2.60 -7.57
CA PHE A 70 1.69 -3.72 -7.57
C PHE A 70 0.94 -5.04 -7.53
N VAL A 71 1.57 -6.08 -8.03
CA VAL A 71 1.09 -7.45 -7.90
C VAL A 71 2.18 -8.27 -7.25
N ALA A 72 1.87 -8.86 -6.10
CA ALA A 72 2.75 -9.78 -5.40
C ALA A 72 2.23 -11.19 -5.59
N ARG A 73 3.12 -12.15 -5.84
CA ARG A 73 2.74 -13.55 -6.05
C ARG A 73 3.31 -14.42 -4.96
N SER A 74 2.51 -15.40 -4.50
CA SER A 74 2.96 -16.36 -3.53
C SER A 74 4.10 -17.21 -4.10
N ARG A 75 4.93 -17.74 -3.21
CA ARG A 75 6.15 -18.45 -3.59
C ARG A 75 5.89 -19.75 -4.34
N ILE A 76 4.90 -20.51 -3.89
CA ILE A 76 4.63 -21.86 -4.42
C ILE A 76 3.53 -21.82 -5.46
N PHE A 77 2.36 -21.31 -5.10
CA PHE A 77 1.17 -21.35 -5.97
C PHE A 77 1.07 -20.15 -6.91
N ARG A 78 1.87 -19.11 -6.67
CA ARG A 78 1.89 -17.87 -7.46
C ARG A 78 0.55 -17.15 -7.51
N PHE A 79 -0.28 -17.32 -6.50
CA PHE A 79 -1.53 -16.58 -6.39
C PHE A 79 -1.25 -15.09 -6.25
N PRO A 80 -1.91 -14.24 -7.06
CA PRO A 80 -1.65 -12.81 -7.04
C PRO A 80 -2.39 -12.12 -5.90
N ASP A 81 -1.66 -11.25 -5.19
CA ASP A 81 -2.23 -10.22 -4.34
C ASP A 81 -2.06 -8.88 -5.04
N VAL A 82 -3.10 -8.07 -5.05
CA VAL A 82 -3.09 -6.75 -5.67
C VAL A 82 -2.92 -5.70 -4.60
N ILE A 83 -2.00 -4.77 -4.82
CA ILE A 83 -1.67 -3.72 -3.85
C ILE A 83 -1.82 -2.38 -4.55
N ASP A 84 -2.82 -1.60 -4.14
CA ASP A 84 -3.00 -0.23 -4.59
C ASP A 84 -2.46 0.74 -3.56
N VAL A 85 -1.69 1.73 -4.01
CA VAL A 85 -1.10 2.74 -3.15
C VAL A 85 -1.42 4.12 -3.69
N GLN A 86 -1.71 5.04 -2.78
CA GLN A 86 -1.78 6.46 -3.07
C GLN A 86 -0.91 7.20 -2.06
N ILE A 87 0.05 7.98 -2.55
CA ILE A 87 0.85 8.87 -1.73
C ILE A 87 0.09 10.17 -1.57
N LEU A 88 0.08 10.73 -0.37
CA LEU A 88 -0.69 11.93 -0.04
C LEU A 88 0.24 12.98 0.56
N PRO A 89 0.42 14.12 -0.10
CA PRO A 89 1.16 15.22 0.51
C PRO A 89 0.34 15.80 1.67
N LEU A 90 1.01 16.06 2.79
CA LEU A 90 0.42 16.76 3.93
C LEU A 90 0.82 18.23 3.87
N ASP A 91 2.08 18.48 3.54
CA ASP A 91 2.63 19.80 3.24
C ASP A 91 3.86 19.61 2.34
N ASP A 92 4.67 20.64 2.16
CA ASP A 92 5.85 20.58 1.28
C ASP A 92 6.95 19.65 1.83
N ALA A 93 6.92 19.31 3.10
CA ALA A 93 7.98 18.56 3.77
C ALA A 93 7.53 17.23 4.34
N THR A 94 6.23 16.96 4.39
CA THR A 94 5.68 15.74 4.98
C THR A 94 4.64 15.11 4.09
N SER A 95 4.48 13.79 4.24
CA SER A 95 3.56 13.00 3.45
C SER A 95 3.06 11.80 4.22
N THR A 96 2.02 11.17 3.72
CA THR A 96 1.52 9.89 4.19
C THR A 96 1.09 9.06 2.99
N LEU A 97 0.48 7.92 3.22
CA LEU A 97 0.00 7.07 2.14
C LEU A 97 -1.25 6.32 2.56
N ALA A 98 -1.98 5.84 1.55
CA ALA A 98 -3.03 4.86 1.72
C ALA A 98 -2.65 3.62 0.91
N VAL A 99 -2.86 2.44 1.48
CA VAL A 99 -2.52 1.15 0.88
C VAL A 99 -3.69 0.20 1.06
N PHE A 100 -4.10 -0.42 -0.03
CA PHE A 100 -5.08 -1.51 0.02
C PHE A 100 -4.50 -2.74 -0.64
N ALA A 101 -4.20 -3.76 0.17
CA ALA A 101 -3.66 -5.04 -0.28
C ALA A 101 -4.75 -6.11 -0.13
N ARG A 102 -4.94 -6.90 -1.18
CA ARG A 102 -5.97 -7.94 -1.21
C ARG A 102 -5.59 -9.10 -2.12
N ALA A 103 -6.05 -10.29 -1.76
CA ALA A 103 -5.94 -11.44 -2.65
C ALA A 103 -6.92 -11.26 -3.81
N ARG A 104 -6.44 -11.50 -5.03
CA ARG A 104 -7.28 -11.42 -6.23
C ARG A 104 -8.30 -12.56 -6.27
N TYR A 105 -7.89 -13.74 -5.84
CA TYR A 105 -8.76 -14.91 -5.71
C TYR A 105 -8.96 -15.17 -4.21
N GLY A 106 -10.18 -15.31 -3.76
CA GLY A 106 -10.56 -15.36 -2.35
C GLY A 106 -9.92 -16.49 -1.53
N VAL A 107 -8.62 -16.57 -1.50
CA VAL A 107 -7.85 -17.57 -0.79
C VAL A 107 -7.45 -17.03 0.58
N ARG A 108 -7.28 -17.92 1.56
CA ARG A 108 -6.77 -17.55 2.88
C ARG A 108 -5.38 -16.95 2.74
N ASP A 109 -5.14 -15.81 3.38
CA ASP A 109 -3.81 -15.21 3.38
C ASP A 109 -3.11 -15.34 4.73
N PHE A 110 -3.82 -15.77 5.78
CA PHE A 110 -3.28 -15.90 7.13
C PHE A 110 -2.52 -14.64 7.60
N GLY A 111 -2.99 -13.47 7.18
CA GLY A 111 -2.33 -12.22 7.50
C GLY A 111 -1.14 -11.86 6.61
N VAL A 112 -0.97 -12.53 5.47
CA VAL A 112 0.16 -12.26 4.57
C VAL A 112 0.16 -10.83 4.05
N ASN A 113 -1.02 -10.31 3.64
CA ASN A 113 -1.12 -8.93 3.16
C ASN A 113 -0.79 -7.93 4.26
N ARG A 114 -1.30 -8.15 5.47
CA ARG A 114 -0.98 -7.29 6.62
C ARG A 114 0.51 -7.30 6.92
N ALA A 115 1.11 -8.48 7.02
CA ALA A 115 2.53 -8.63 7.33
C ALA A 115 3.40 -7.96 6.26
N ARG A 116 3.05 -8.11 4.98
CA ARG A 116 3.79 -7.48 3.88
C ARG A 116 3.75 -5.96 3.99
N ILE A 117 2.58 -5.39 4.18
CA ILE A 117 2.43 -3.93 4.24
C ILE A 117 3.11 -3.38 5.49
N GLU A 118 2.95 -4.03 6.64
CA GLU A 118 3.63 -3.60 7.86
C GLU A 118 5.16 -3.63 7.71
N ASP A 119 5.68 -4.66 7.04
CA ASP A 119 7.12 -4.75 6.73
C ASP A 119 7.56 -3.61 5.79
N TRP A 120 6.82 -3.37 4.72
CA TRP A 120 7.16 -2.30 3.79
C TRP A 120 7.15 -0.93 4.48
N ILE A 121 6.16 -0.67 5.32
CA ILE A 121 6.07 0.60 6.05
C ILE A 121 7.25 0.77 6.99
N ALA A 122 7.62 -0.27 7.72
CA ALA A 122 8.79 -0.22 8.62
C ALA A 122 10.07 0.08 7.85
N ARG A 123 10.25 -0.54 6.70
CA ARG A 123 11.43 -0.32 5.85
C ARG A 123 11.43 1.07 5.22
N LEU A 124 10.28 1.59 4.80
CA LEU A 124 10.17 2.98 4.34
C LEU A 124 10.57 3.96 5.46
N ARG A 125 10.08 3.75 6.66
CA ARG A 125 10.42 4.61 7.81
C ARG A 125 11.93 4.59 8.09
N SER A 126 12.58 3.45 7.93
CA SER A 126 14.03 3.36 8.07
C SER A 126 14.77 4.17 7.02
N ARG A 127 14.22 4.27 5.82
CA ARG A 127 14.86 5.00 4.72
C ARG A 127 14.72 6.51 4.84
N VAL A 128 13.59 6.98 5.36
CA VAL A 128 13.26 8.41 5.33
C VAL A 128 13.27 9.07 6.73
N GLY A 129 13.55 8.32 7.73
CA GLY A 129 13.59 8.82 9.10
C GLY A 129 12.25 8.73 9.78
#